data_95d52ed6ec8fe43fd785577e8e3c5a59
#
_entry.id   95d52ed6ec8fe43fd785577e8e3c5a59
#
_cell.length_a   1.000
_cell.length_b   1.000
_cell.length_c   1.000
_cell.angle_alpha   90.00
_cell.angle_beta   90.00
_cell.angle_gamma   90.00
#
_symmetry.space_group_name_H-M   'P 1'
#
loop_
_entity.id
_entity.type
_entity.pdbx_description
1 polymer ?
#
loop_
_entity_poly.entity_id
_entity_poly.type
_entity_poly.pdbx_seq_one_letter_code
_entity_poly.pdbx_strand_id
1 'polypeptide(L)'
;FAGILFWVTGSSAAMGEFVAGWLTEYSLSIDNLFVFVLLMAQFAVPRRYQQEVLMVGIIIALVLRGIFILLGAALIENFSWIFYVFGLFLVYTAWRQAFPGKQEHDTQTEIGIVRFMRRFVNISDQYDGSKLRTVVGGRKIWTPMLLVFIAIGFTDLIFAIDSIPAIFGITRSPFIVFTANLFALMGLRQLYFLLGGLLDRLRYLHYGIAFILAFIGL
;
A
#
# COMPACT_ATOMS: atom_id res chain seq x y z
N PHE A 1 -12.40 -0.52 18.14
CA PHE A 1 -12.80 -1.70 17.35
C PHE A 1 -12.36 -3.00 18.03
N ALA A 2 -11.10 -3.15 18.45
CA ALA A 2 -10.61 -4.33 19.17
C ALA A 2 -11.48 -4.72 20.39
N GLY A 3 -11.88 -3.73 21.20
CA GLY A 3 -12.79 -3.95 22.32
C GLY A 3 -14.20 -4.37 21.89
N ILE A 4 -14.73 -3.83 20.79
CA ILE A 4 -16.01 -4.26 20.21
C ILE A 4 -15.90 -5.70 19.72
N LEU A 5 -14.81 -6.04 19.05
CA LEU A 5 -14.54 -7.38 18.57
C LEU A 5 -14.51 -8.40 19.72
N PHE A 6 -13.82 -8.07 20.82
CA PHE A 6 -13.82 -8.87 22.04
C PHE A 6 -15.22 -9.04 22.60
N TRP A 7 -15.99 -7.94 22.71
CA TRP A 7 -17.35 -7.99 23.25
C TRP A 7 -18.32 -8.84 22.42
N VAL A 8 -18.21 -8.77 21.09
CA VAL A 8 -19.08 -9.51 20.15
C VAL A 8 -18.68 -10.99 20.04
N THR A 9 -17.38 -11.28 19.97
CA THR A 9 -16.89 -12.66 19.77
C THR A 9 -16.65 -13.42 21.08
N GLY A 10 -16.50 -12.71 22.19
CA GLY A 10 -16.05 -13.28 23.47
C GLY A 10 -14.61 -13.82 23.43
N SER A 11 -13.87 -13.56 22.34
CA SER A 11 -12.55 -14.14 22.09
C SER A 11 -11.44 -13.12 22.25
N SER A 12 -10.58 -13.33 23.23
CA SER A 12 -9.34 -12.56 23.39
C SER A 12 -8.35 -12.82 22.25
N ALA A 13 -8.40 -14.01 21.62
CA ALA A 13 -7.57 -14.35 20.47
C ALA A 13 -7.93 -13.46 19.26
N ALA A 14 -9.22 -13.32 18.89
CA ALA A 14 -9.65 -12.49 17.79
C ALA A 14 -9.27 -11.00 17.98
N MET A 15 -9.34 -10.52 19.25
CA MET A 15 -8.85 -9.18 19.58
C MET A 15 -7.34 -9.05 19.37
N GLY A 16 -6.58 -10.05 19.81
CA GLY A 16 -5.12 -10.10 19.66
C GLY A 16 -4.70 -10.14 18.18
N GLU A 17 -5.34 -11.00 17.38
CA GLU A 17 -5.12 -11.11 15.94
C GLU A 17 -5.40 -9.78 15.23
N PHE A 18 -6.51 -9.10 15.57
CA PHE A 18 -6.81 -7.78 15.01
C PHE A 18 -5.75 -6.75 15.36
N VAL A 19 -5.34 -6.66 16.63
CA VAL A 19 -4.34 -5.68 17.09
C VAL A 19 -2.98 -5.95 16.42
N ALA A 20 -2.54 -7.22 16.39
CA ALA A 20 -1.31 -7.62 15.73
C ALA A 20 -1.34 -7.32 14.23
N GLY A 21 -2.43 -7.69 13.54
CA GLY A 21 -2.63 -7.41 12.14
C GLY A 21 -2.67 -5.92 11.83
N TRP A 22 -3.39 -5.14 12.64
CA TRP A 22 -3.45 -3.68 12.51
C TRP A 22 -2.08 -3.02 12.69
N LEU A 23 -1.30 -3.41 13.71
CA LEU A 23 0.04 -2.87 13.93
C LEU A 23 0.98 -3.21 12.78
N THR A 24 0.91 -4.44 12.28
CA THR A 24 1.72 -4.89 11.14
C THR A 24 1.37 -4.09 9.88
N GLU A 25 0.08 -4.01 9.53
CA GLU A 25 -0.38 -3.24 8.38
C GLU A 25 -0.07 -1.75 8.52
N TYR A 26 -0.21 -1.19 9.74
CA TYR A 26 0.11 0.21 9.99
C TYR A 26 1.60 0.49 9.78
N SER A 27 2.49 -0.42 10.22
CA SER A 27 3.93 -0.31 10.03
C SER A 27 4.32 -0.38 8.55
N LEU A 28 3.75 -1.31 7.80
CA LEU A 28 3.95 -1.43 6.34
C LEU A 28 3.36 -0.23 5.58
N SER A 29 2.22 0.29 6.04
CA SER A 29 1.56 1.43 5.42
C SER A 29 2.31 2.75 5.56
N ILE A 30 3.19 2.91 6.56
CA ILE A 30 4.07 4.08 6.67
C ILE A 30 5.04 4.14 5.50
N ASP A 31 5.61 3.00 5.11
CA ASP A 31 6.51 2.91 3.95
C ASP A 31 5.76 3.22 2.64
N ASN A 32 4.56 2.69 2.49
CA ASN A 32 3.68 3.01 1.35
C ASN A 32 3.38 4.51 1.26
N LEU A 33 3.14 5.17 2.40
CA LEU A 33 2.89 6.61 2.44
C LEU A 33 4.10 7.41 1.98
N PHE A 34 5.31 6.98 2.37
CA PHE A 34 6.56 7.61 1.92
C PHE A 34 6.68 7.57 0.39
N VAL A 35 6.40 6.41 -0.21
CA VAL A 35 6.43 6.25 -1.67
C VAL A 35 5.35 7.11 -2.35
N PHE A 36 4.15 7.22 -1.77
CA PHE A 36 3.11 8.12 -2.29
C PHE A 36 3.56 9.59 -2.30
N VAL A 37 4.25 10.03 -1.24
CA VAL A 37 4.82 11.39 -1.18
C VAL A 37 5.88 11.60 -2.26
N LEU A 38 6.78 10.62 -2.45
CA LEU A 38 7.78 10.66 -3.50
C LEU A 38 7.15 10.71 -4.89
N LEU A 39 6.13 9.88 -5.16
CA LEU A 39 5.39 9.90 -6.42
C LEU A 39 4.75 11.26 -6.67
N MET A 40 4.07 11.82 -5.68
CA MET A 40 3.47 13.16 -5.83
C MET A 40 4.52 14.23 -6.11
N ALA A 41 5.70 14.13 -5.50
CA ALA A 41 6.81 15.04 -5.76
C ALA A 41 7.39 14.86 -7.18
N GLN A 42 7.60 13.61 -7.60
CA GLN A 42 8.13 13.24 -8.92
C GLN A 42 7.21 13.71 -10.07
N PHE A 43 5.90 13.57 -9.89
CA PHE A 43 4.91 14.07 -10.84
C PHE A 43 4.61 15.56 -10.69
N ALA A 44 5.30 16.26 -9.78
CA ALA A 44 5.09 17.70 -9.50
C ALA A 44 3.62 18.04 -9.21
N VAL A 45 2.92 17.17 -8.45
CA VAL A 45 1.52 17.39 -8.08
C VAL A 45 1.42 18.67 -7.23
N PRO A 46 0.60 19.66 -7.64
CA PRO A 46 0.46 20.90 -6.87
C PRO A 46 -0.02 20.63 -5.44
N ARG A 47 0.58 21.29 -4.45
CA ARG A 47 0.30 21.05 -3.02
C ARG A 47 -1.19 21.08 -2.67
N ARG A 48 -1.96 21.95 -3.31
CA ARG A 48 -3.43 22.06 -3.12
C ARG A 48 -4.21 20.80 -3.47
N TYR A 49 -3.67 19.93 -4.36
CA TYR A 49 -4.34 18.70 -4.79
C TYR A 49 -3.78 17.45 -4.13
N GLN A 50 -2.66 17.54 -3.42
CA GLN A 50 -2.01 16.37 -2.81
C GLN A 50 -2.92 15.64 -1.82
N GLN A 51 -3.77 16.37 -1.08
CA GLN A 51 -4.72 15.75 -0.16
C GLN A 51 -5.81 14.96 -0.89
N GLU A 52 -6.32 15.50 -2.01
CA GLU A 52 -7.32 14.82 -2.84
C GLU A 52 -6.71 13.56 -3.48
N VAL A 53 -5.48 13.69 -3.99
CA VAL A 53 -4.71 12.57 -4.57
C VAL A 53 -4.49 11.48 -3.52
N LEU A 54 -4.07 11.84 -2.32
CA LEU A 54 -3.88 10.89 -1.23
C LEU A 54 -5.19 10.17 -0.87
N MET A 55 -6.29 10.90 -0.76
CA MET A 55 -7.59 10.32 -0.42
C MET A 55 -8.07 9.35 -1.50
N VAL A 56 -7.99 9.74 -2.77
CA VAL A 56 -8.35 8.85 -3.89
C VAL A 56 -7.40 7.66 -3.96
N GLY A 57 -6.09 7.88 -3.74
CA GLY A 57 -5.08 6.83 -3.66
C GLY A 57 -5.39 5.80 -2.57
N ILE A 58 -5.77 6.24 -1.37
CA ILE A 58 -6.20 5.36 -0.28
C ILE A 58 -7.43 4.54 -0.66
N ILE A 59 -8.42 5.14 -1.36
CA ILE A 59 -9.61 4.42 -1.82
C ILE A 59 -9.23 3.36 -2.85
N ILE A 60 -8.36 3.70 -3.81
CA ILE A 60 -7.86 2.75 -4.82
C ILE A 60 -7.12 1.59 -4.11
N ALA A 61 -6.22 1.91 -3.19
CA ALA A 61 -5.48 0.95 -2.38
C ALA A 61 -6.43 0.00 -1.63
N LEU A 62 -7.45 0.55 -0.96
CA LEU A 62 -8.43 -0.24 -0.20
C LEU A 62 -9.20 -1.21 -1.08
N VAL A 63 -9.63 -0.77 -2.27
CA VAL A 63 -10.36 -1.61 -3.23
C VAL A 63 -9.45 -2.73 -3.75
N LEU A 64 -8.23 -2.40 -4.17
CA LEU A 64 -7.25 -3.38 -4.66
C LEU A 64 -6.91 -4.40 -3.58
N ARG A 65 -6.58 -3.97 -2.37
CA ARG A 65 -6.28 -4.85 -1.23
C ARG A 65 -7.49 -5.70 -0.85
N GLY A 66 -8.71 -5.15 -0.86
CA GLY A 66 -9.92 -5.93 -0.64
C GLY A 66 -10.05 -7.09 -1.63
N ILE A 67 -9.82 -6.84 -2.92
CA ILE A 67 -9.82 -7.89 -3.96
C ILE A 67 -8.74 -8.94 -3.67
N PHE A 68 -7.51 -8.51 -3.35
CA PHE A 68 -6.39 -9.42 -3.07
C PHE A 68 -6.58 -10.22 -1.78
N ILE A 69 -7.20 -9.63 -0.74
CA ILE A 69 -7.55 -10.34 0.49
C ILE A 69 -8.55 -11.45 0.19
N LEU A 70 -9.58 -11.18 -0.61
CA LEU A 70 -10.56 -12.20 -1.00
C LEU A 70 -9.92 -13.31 -1.84
N LEU A 71 -9.06 -12.95 -2.79
CA LEU A 71 -8.30 -13.92 -3.59
C LEU A 71 -7.35 -14.74 -2.72
N GLY A 72 -6.62 -14.11 -1.80
CA GLY A 72 -5.73 -14.76 -0.86
C GLY A 72 -6.46 -15.74 0.07
N ALA A 73 -7.62 -15.33 0.60
CA ALA A 73 -8.47 -16.20 1.41
C ALA A 73 -8.92 -17.43 0.62
N ALA A 74 -9.43 -17.24 -0.60
CA ALA A 74 -9.85 -18.33 -1.47
C ALA A 74 -8.68 -19.29 -1.82
N LEU A 75 -7.48 -18.75 -2.04
CA LEU A 75 -6.28 -19.57 -2.26
C LEU A 75 -5.92 -20.41 -1.04
N ILE A 76 -5.96 -19.82 0.15
CA ILE A 76 -5.63 -20.48 1.41
C ILE A 76 -6.65 -21.58 1.73
N GLU A 77 -7.94 -21.34 1.49
CA GLU A 77 -9.00 -22.33 1.71
C GLU A 77 -8.87 -23.55 0.80
N ASN A 78 -8.45 -23.34 -0.45
CA ASN A 78 -8.32 -24.41 -1.43
C ASN A 78 -6.96 -25.12 -1.41
N PHE A 79 -5.90 -24.41 -1.00
CA PHE A 79 -4.51 -24.90 -1.06
C PHE A 79 -3.76 -24.62 0.23
N SER A 80 -3.88 -25.50 1.22
CA SER A 80 -3.22 -25.35 2.52
C SER A 80 -1.67 -25.23 2.45
N TRP A 81 -1.04 -25.80 1.40
CA TRP A 81 0.40 -25.72 1.17
C TRP A 81 0.89 -24.29 0.85
N ILE A 82 -0.03 -23.39 0.45
CA ILE A 82 0.31 -22.02 0.09
C ILE A 82 0.86 -21.23 1.29
N PHE A 83 0.56 -21.64 2.52
CA PHE A 83 1.16 -21.04 3.71
C PHE A 83 2.68 -21.20 3.74
N TYR A 84 3.22 -22.34 3.30
CA TYR A 84 4.67 -22.54 3.22
C TYR A 84 5.29 -21.64 2.17
N VAL A 85 4.60 -21.41 1.05
CA VAL A 85 5.04 -20.46 0.01
C VAL A 85 5.02 -19.04 0.56
N PHE A 86 3.97 -18.65 1.26
CA PHE A 86 3.87 -17.34 1.90
C PHE A 86 4.96 -17.13 2.95
N GLY A 87 5.19 -18.12 3.84
CA GLY A 87 6.26 -18.04 4.82
C GLY A 87 7.64 -17.88 4.17
N LEU A 88 7.96 -18.72 3.17
CA LEU A 88 9.22 -18.62 2.43
C LEU A 88 9.37 -17.26 1.73
N PHE A 89 8.30 -16.77 1.13
CA PHE A 89 8.27 -15.47 0.47
C PHE A 89 8.52 -14.33 1.47
N LEU A 90 7.91 -14.38 2.67
CA LEU A 90 8.12 -13.38 3.72
C LEU A 90 9.56 -13.40 4.24
N VAL A 91 10.15 -14.57 4.44
CA VAL A 91 11.57 -14.69 4.82
C VAL A 91 12.48 -14.11 3.75
N TYR A 92 12.20 -14.39 2.48
CA TYR A 92 12.94 -13.80 1.35
C TYR A 92 12.82 -12.28 1.32
N THR A 93 11.60 -11.74 1.49
CA THR A 93 11.35 -10.29 1.52
C THR A 93 12.04 -9.63 2.71
N ALA A 94 11.97 -10.26 3.90
CA ALA A 94 12.67 -9.82 5.09
C ALA A 94 14.18 -9.74 4.88
N TRP A 95 14.77 -10.76 4.26
CA TRP A 95 16.19 -10.77 3.91
C TRP A 95 16.54 -9.61 2.95
N ARG A 96 15.79 -9.45 1.89
CA ARG A 96 15.97 -8.37 0.91
C ARG A 96 15.87 -6.99 1.56
N GLN A 97 14.94 -6.83 2.52
CA GLN A 97 14.71 -5.56 3.21
C GLN A 97 15.77 -5.25 4.28
N ALA A 98 16.30 -6.29 4.95
CA ALA A 98 17.40 -6.14 5.91
C ALA A 98 18.74 -5.78 5.25
N PHE A 99 18.93 -6.22 4.00
CA PHE A 99 20.16 -5.96 3.23
C PHE A 99 19.80 -5.23 1.93
N PRO A 100 19.39 -3.96 2.00
CA PRO A 100 19.03 -3.20 0.82
C PRO A 100 20.30 -3.01 -0.03
N GLY A 101 20.38 -3.75 -1.13
CA GLY A 101 21.26 -3.39 -2.23
C GLY A 101 20.86 -2.00 -2.74
N LYS A 102 21.73 -1.31 -3.49
CA LYS A 102 21.44 0.04 -3.99
C LYS A 102 19.99 0.14 -4.48
N GLN A 103 19.18 0.90 -3.75
CA GLN A 103 17.73 1.06 -3.96
C GLN A 103 17.42 1.93 -5.20
N GLU A 104 17.88 1.50 -6.37
CA GLU A 104 17.53 2.15 -7.64
C GLU A 104 16.31 1.51 -8.31
N HIS A 105 15.77 0.39 -7.77
CA HIS A 105 14.83 -0.45 -8.51
C HIS A 105 13.39 0.04 -8.49
N ASP A 106 12.88 0.56 -7.38
CA ASP A 106 11.45 0.89 -7.28
C ASP A 106 11.12 2.12 -8.12
N THR A 107 11.94 3.15 -8.05
CA THR A 107 11.77 4.38 -8.84
C THR A 107 11.91 4.13 -10.36
N GLN A 108 12.77 3.19 -10.77
CA GLN A 108 12.95 2.88 -12.19
C GLN A 108 11.77 2.08 -12.78
N THR A 109 11.17 1.19 -11.99
CA THR A 109 9.99 0.42 -12.41
C THR A 109 8.79 1.34 -12.60
N GLU A 110 8.59 2.28 -11.69
CA GLU A 110 7.53 3.30 -11.77
C GLU A 110 7.72 4.23 -12.98
N ILE A 111 8.94 4.68 -13.25
CA ILE A 111 9.28 5.47 -14.45
C ILE A 111 9.02 4.65 -15.72
N GLY A 112 9.29 3.35 -15.69
CA GLY A 112 9.03 2.43 -16.81
C GLY A 112 7.54 2.34 -17.15
N ILE A 113 6.68 2.21 -16.14
CA ILE A 113 5.22 2.14 -16.31
C ILE A 113 4.68 3.46 -16.85
N VAL A 114 5.14 4.59 -16.30
CA VAL A 114 4.75 5.92 -16.77
C VAL A 114 5.17 6.13 -18.23
N ARG A 115 6.39 5.72 -18.59
CA ARG A 115 6.89 5.79 -19.97
C ARG A 115 6.08 4.91 -20.92
N PHE A 116 5.71 3.71 -20.48
CA PHE A 116 4.85 2.81 -21.23
C PHE A 116 3.46 3.41 -21.44
N MET A 117 2.84 3.95 -20.39
CA MET A 117 1.52 4.58 -20.47
C MET A 117 1.48 5.80 -21.38
N ARG A 118 2.52 6.67 -21.34
CA ARG A 118 2.64 7.83 -22.23
C ARG A 118 2.69 7.46 -23.72
N ARG A 119 3.08 6.22 -24.04
CA ARG A 119 3.10 5.71 -25.42
C ARG A 119 1.71 5.40 -25.96
N PHE A 120 0.75 5.04 -25.07
CA PHE A 120 -0.61 4.62 -25.45
C PHE A 120 -1.68 5.66 -25.19
N VAL A 121 -1.40 6.65 -24.36
CA VAL A 121 -2.38 7.63 -23.90
C VAL A 121 -1.87 9.05 -24.19
N ASN A 122 -2.68 9.83 -24.91
CA ASN A 122 -2.42 11.26 -25.12
C ASN A 122 -2.68 12.02 -23.81
N ILE A 123 -1.61 12.51 -23.18
CA ILE A 123 -1.65 13.17 -21.89
C ILE A 123 -1.28 14.63 -22.08
N SER A 124 -2.05 15.52 -21.44
CA SER A 124 -1.75 16.96 -21.36
C SER A 124 -0.50 17.19 -20.52
N ASP A 125 0.25 18.25 -20.81
CA ASP A 125 1.36 18.70 -19.97
C ASP A 125 0.90 19.53 -18.75
N GLN A 126 -0.38 19.88 -18.66
CA GLN A 126 -0.92 20.71 -17.60
C GLN A 126 -1.98 19.98 -16.77
N TYR A 127 -1.94 20.24 -15.45
CA TYR A 127 -2.98 19.81 -14.52
C TYR A 127 -4.22 20.69 -14.67
N ASP A 128 -5.40 20.07 -14.77
CA ASP A 128 -6.71 20.74 -14.71
C ASP A 128 -7.40 20.35 -13.39
N GLY A 129 -6.90 20.91 -12.29
CA GLY A 129 -7.37 20.51 -10.97
C GLY A 129 -7.01 19.04 -10.65
N SER A 130 -7.92 18.35 -9.97
CA SER A 130 -7.87 16.91 -9.72
C SER A 130 -8.55 16.09 -10.83
N LYS A 131 -8.99 16.73 -11.92
CA LYS A 131 -9.71 16.06 -13.01
C LYS A 131 -8.79 15.13 -13.77
N LEU A 132 -9.33 13.96 -14.14
CA LEU A 132 -8.63 12.98 -14.98
C LEU A 132 -8.60 13.36 -16.46
N ARG A 133 -9.53 14.21 -16.91
CA ARG A 133 -9.66 14.62 -18.30
C ARG A 133 -9.85 16.14 -18.41
N THR A 134 -9.22 16.72 -19.42
CA THR A 134 -9.37 18.14 -19.78
C THR A 134 -9.69 18.26 -21.25
N VAL A 135 -10.14 19.44 -21.68
CA VAL A 135 -10.45 19.75 -23.08
C VAL A 135 -9.41 20.74 -23.60
N VAL A 136 -8.60 20.29 -24.56
CA VAL A 136 -7.61 21.13 -25.24
C VAL A 136 -7.92 21.10 -26.73
N GLY A 137 -8.12 22.29 -27.31
CA GLY A 137 -8.45 22.39 -28.75
C GLY A 137 -9.72 21.65 -29.16
N GLY A 138 -10.73 21.57 -28.29
CA GLY A 138 -11.99 20.86 -28.55
C GLY A 138 -11.90 19.33 -28.42
N ARG A 139 -10.73 18.78 -28.09
CA ARG A 139 -10.54 17.33 -27.86
C ARG A 139 -10.37 17.03 -26.38
N LYS A 140 -11.03 15.95 -25.92
CA LYS A 140 -10.86 15.43 -24.56
C LYS A 140 -9.55 14.64 -24.50
N ILE A 141 -8.61 15.13 -23.70
CA ILE A 141 -7.32 14.45 -23.44
C ILE A 141 -7.19 14.17 -21.94
N TRP A 142 -6.33 13.23 -21.59
CA TRP A 142 -6.07 12.87 -20.20
C TRP A 142 -5.12 13.87 -19.55
N THR A 143 -5.29 14.10 -18.26
CA THR A 143 -4.39 14.93 -17.46
C THR A 143 -3.25 14.09 -16.86
N PRO A 144 -2.14 14.70 -16.41
CA PRO A 144 -1.10 13.98 -15.68
C PRO A 144 -1.61 13.29 -14.40
N MET A 145 -2.75 13.74 -13.86
CA MET A 145 -3.40 13.14 -12.68
C MET A 145 -3.75 11.66 -12.89
N LEU A 146 -4.09 11.26 -14.11
CA LEU A 146 -4.30 9.84 -14.44
C LEU A 146 -3.04 9.01 -14.19
N LEU A 147 -1.88 9.51 -14.61
CA LEU A 147 -0.60 8.82 -14.39
C LEU A 147 -0.29 8.67 -12.90
N VAL A 148 -0.56 9.71 -12.12
CA VAL A 148 -0.37 9.69 -10.67
C VAL A 148 -1.21 8.58 -10.04
N PHE A 149 -2.50 8.49 -10.37
CA PHE A 149 -3.36 7.44 -9.81
C PHE A 149 -2.98 6.04 -10.25
N ILE A 150 -2.55 5.87 -11.50
CA ILE A 150 -2.05 4.57 -11.98
C ILE A 150 -0.76 4.19 -11.27
N ALA A 151 0.17 5.13 -11.11
CA ALA A 151 1.40 4.89 -10.39
C ALA A 151 1.13 4.52 -8.92
N ILE A 152 0.27 5.27 -8.22
CA ILE A 152 -0.14 4.96 -6.85
C ILE A 152 -0.78 3.57 -6.77
N GLY A 153 -1.74 3.26 -7.64
CA GLY A 153 -2.41 1.96 -7.65
C GLY A 153 -1.46 0.80 -7.93
N PHE A 154 -0.54 0.97 -8.86
CA PHE A 154 0.46 -0.05 -9.18
C PHE A 154 1.46 -0.25 -8.04
N THR A 155 1.92 0.83 -7.43
CA THR A 155 2.81 0.76 -6.27
C THR A 155 2.14 0.07 -5.09
N ASP A 156 0.87 0.41 -4.80
CA ASP A 156 0.11 -0.27 -3.75
C ASP A 156 -0.10 -1.76 -4.06
N LEU A 157 -0.25 -2.12 -5.34
CA LEU A 157 -0.31 -3.52 -5.76
C LEU A 157 0.98 -4.28 -5.41
N ILE A 158 2.13 -3.68 -5.64
CA ILE A 158 3.44 -4.28 -5.28
C ILE A 158 3.51 -4.48 -3.76
N PHE A 159 3.12 -3.49 -2.97
CA PHE A 159 3.09 -3.59 -1.52
C PHE A 159 2.06 -4.61 -1.01
N ALA A 160 0.93 -4.78 -1.69
CA ALA A 160 -0.06 -5.80 -1.34
C ALA A 160 0.49 -7.22 -1.48
N ILE A 161 1.44 -7.46 -2.38
CA ILE A 161 2.11 -8.77 -2.54
C ILE A 161 2.86 -9.16 -1.26
N ASP A 162 3.45 -8.19 -0.55
CA ASP A 162 4.19 -8.43 0.69
C ASP A 162 3.26 -8.43 1.92
N SER A 163 2.30 -7.50 1.99
CA SER A 163 1.47 -7.30 3.18
C SER A 163 0.40 -8.38 3.34
N ILE A 164 -0.19 -8.88 2.25
CA ILE A 164 -1.27 -9.87 2.32
C ILE A 164 -0.78 -11.22 2.89
N PRO A 165 0.34 -11.82 2.43
CA PRO A 165 0.91 -12.98 3.09
C PRO A 165 1.23 -12.74 4.56
N ALA A 166 1.77 -11.55 4.91
CA ALA A 166 2.12 -11.21 6.28
C ALA A 166 0.90 -11.24 7.22
N ILE A 167 -0.20 -10.62 6.84
CA ILE A 167 -1.39 -10.58 7.69
C ILE A 167 -2.10 -11.94 7.74
N PHE A 168 -2.08 -12.73 6.67
CA PHE A 168 -2.59 -14.11 6.68
C PHE A 168 -1.73 -15.05 7.54
N GLY A 169 -0.47 -14.73 7.80
CA GLY A 169 0.36 -15.39 8.79
C GLY A 169 -0.09 -15.13 10.24
N ILE A 170 -0.79 -14.01 10.49
CA ILE A 170 -1.31 -13.64 11.81
C ILE A 170 -2.73 -14.21 12.04
N THR A 171 -3.61 -14.10 11.04
CA THR A 171 -5.01 -14.53 11.13
C THR A 171 -5.52 -15.10 9.82
N ARG A 172 -6.35 -16.12 9.90
CA ARG A 172 -7.04 -16.72 8.72
C ARG A 172 -8.40 -16.08 8.43
N SER A 173 -8.87 -15.18 9.30
CA SER A 173 -10.17 -14.54 9.13
C SER A 173 -10.09 -13.38 8.12
N PRO A 174 -10.69 -13.48 6.91
CA PRO A 174 -10.67 -12.39 5.93
C PRO A 174 -11.27 -11.10 6.47
N PHE A 175 -12.22 -11.21 7.40
CA PHE A 175 -12.85 -10.07 8.05
C PHE A 175 -11.84 -9.32 8.93
N ILE A 176 -11.04 -10.04 9.75
CA ILE A 176 -10.00 -9.41 10.58
C ILE A 176 -8.93 -8.80 9.70
N VAL A 177 -8.48 -9.50 8.65
CA VAL A 177 -7.51 -9.02 7.66
C VAL A 177 -7.99 -7.71 7.03
N PHE A 178 -9.21 -7.69 6.51
CA PHE A 178 -9.78 -6.50 5.85
C PHE A 178 -9.93 -5.32 6.81
N THR A 179 -10.48 -5.57 8.01
CA THR A 179 -10.69 -4.50 9.00
C THR A 179 -9.38 -3.95 9.55
N ALA A 180 -8.38 -4.79 9.82
CA ALA A 180 -7.06 -4.35 10.23
C ALA A 180 -6.42 -3.42 9.19
N ASN A 181 -6.50 -3.82 7.90
CA ASN A 181 -6.03 -3.02 6.77
C ASN A 181 -6.79 -1.69 6.63
N LEU A 182 -8.13 -1.72 6.72
CA LEU A 182 -8.96 -0.52 6.67
C LEU A 182 -8.55 0.49 7.74
N PHE A 183 -8.40 0.05 8.99
CA PHE A 183 -8.01 0.93 10.09
C PHE A 183 -6.57 1.42 9.97
N ALA A 184 -5.65 0.63 9.40
CA ALA A 184 -4.29 1.05 9.11
C ALA A 184 -4.27 2.18 8.06
N LEU A 185 -4.99 1.99 6.94
CA LEU A 185 -5.08 2.99 5.86
C LEU A 185 -5.78 4.29 6.30
N MET A 186 -6.79 4.21 7.16
CA MET A 186 -7.43 5.41 7.73
C MET A 186 -6.45 6.25 8.56
N GLY A 187 -5.49 5.62 9.23
CA GLY A 187 -4.43 6.29 9.97
C GLY A 187 -3.42 7.04 9.10
N LEU A 188 -3.24 6.63 7.83
CA LEU A 188 -2.27 7.24 6.92
C LEU A 188 -2.53 8.72 6.65
N ARG A 189 -3.79 9.14 6.63
CA ARG A 189 -4.13 10.55 6.41
C ARG A 189 -3.55 11.45 7.51
N GLN A 190 -3.64 11.03 8.77
CA GLN A 190 -3.08 11.77 9.89
C GLN A 190 -1.54 11.77 9.83
N LEU A 191 -0.96 10.63 9.46
CA LEU A 191 0.49 10.50 9.31
C LEU A 191 1.06 11.39 8.20
N TYR A 192 0.35 11.59 7.10
CA TYR A 192 0.79 12.47 6.01
C TYR A 192 1.14 13.88 6.50
N PHE A 193 0.31 14.43 7.40
CA PHE A 193 0.57 15.75 7.97
C PHE A 193 1.74 15.77 8.94
N LEU A 194 1.96 14.65 9.67
CA LEU A 194 3.06 14.52 10.61
C LEU A 194 4.40 14.28 9.89
N LEU A 195 4.36 13.57 8.77
CA LEU A 195 5.55 13.18 8.00
C LEU A 195 6.22 14.35 7.28
N GLY A 196 5.50 15.44 6.98
CA GLY A 196 6.07 16.61 6.32
C GLY A 196 7.30 17.21 7.02
N GLY A 197 7.55 16.86 8.30
CA GLY A 197 8.75 17.24 9.06
C GLY A 197 9.59 16.06 9.58
N LEU A 198 9.17 14.81 9.33
CA LEU A 198 9.75 13.62 9.96
C LEU A 198 10.44 12.67 8.96
N LEU A 199 10.33 12.93 7.66
CA LEU A 199 10.83 12.02 6.61
C LEU A 199 12.31 11.65 6.77
N ASP A 200 13.13 12.60 7.26
CA ASP A 200 14.56 12.36 7.48
C ASP A 200 14.86 11.41 8.66
N ARG A 201 13.89 11.18 9.55
CA ARG A 201 14.04 10.31 10.74
C ARG A 201 13.59 8.87 10.52
N LEU A 202 12.88 8.59 9.44
CA LEU A 202 12.37 7.24 9.13
C LEU A 202 13.41 6.30 8.50
N ARG A 203 14.69 6.69 8.50
CA ARG A 203 15.81 5.93 7.92
C ARG A 203 15.90 4.47 8.40
N TYR A 204 15.45 4.17 9.60
CA TYR A 204 15.54 2.82 10.20
C TYR A 204 14.23 2.01 10.10
N LEU A 205 13.18 2.57 9.51
CA LEU A 205 11.88 1.91 9.43
C LEU A 205 11.95 0.56 8.73
N HIS A 206 12.70 0.48 7.63
CA HIS A 206 12.85 -0.76 6.84
C HIS A 206 13.48 -1.92 7.65
N TYR A 207 14.35 -1.66 8.61
CA TYR A 207 14.89 -2.71 9.51
C TYR A 207 13.81 -3.24 10.46
N GLY A 208 12.94 -2.36 10.98
CA GLY A 208 11.80 -2.76 11.80
C GLY A 208 10.82 -3.63 11.04
N ILE A 209 10.49 -3.24 9.80
CA ILE A 209 9.61 -4.01 8.91
C ILE A 209 10.23 -5.37 8.59
N ALA A 210 11.53 -5.43 8.24
CA ALA A 210 12.23 -6.67 7.97
C ALA A 210 12.16 -7.65 9.17
N PHE A 211 12.31 -7.14 10.40
CA PHE A 211 12.19 -7.94 11.61
C PHE A 211 10.77 -8.51 11.79
N ILE A 212 9.74 -7.69 11.59
CA ILE A 212 8.33 -8.12 11.68
C ILE A 212 8.03 -9.21 10.64
N LEU A 213 8.43 -8.99 9.39
CA LEU A 213 8.22 -9.95 8.31
C LEU A 213 8.96 -11.28 8.54
N ALA A 214 10.19 -11.23 9.04
CA ALA A 214 10.95 -12.43 9.39
C ALA A 214 10.26 -13.22 10.50
N PHE A 215 9.77 -12.55 11.54
CA PHE A 215 9.08 -13.18 12.67
C PHE A 215 7.74 -13.82 12.27
N ILE A 216 6.99 -13.21 11.35
CA ILE A 216 5.71 -13.77 10.88
C ILE A 216 5.94 -14.94 9.93
N GLY A 217 7.03 -14.91 9.14
CA GLY A 217 7.33 -15.91 8.12
C GLY A 217 7.97 -17.22 8.63
N LEU A 218 8.43 -17.23 9.89
CA LEU A 218 8.99 -18.40 10.57
C LEU A 218 7.92 -19.18 11.34
#